data_1f6d141ea9eba1238bbb09373639d3f4
#
_entry.id   1f6d141ea9eba1238bbb09373639d3f4
#
_cell.length_a   1.000
_cell.length_b   1.000
_cell.length_c   1.000
_cell.angle_alpha   90.00
_cell.angle_beta   90.00
_cell.angle_gamma   90.00
#
_symmetry.space_group_name_H-M   'P 1'
#
loop_
_entity.id
_entity.type
_entity.pdbx_description
1 polymer ?
#
loop_
_entity_poly.entity_id
_entity_poly.type
_entity_poly.pdbx_seq_one_letter_code
_entity_poly.pdbx_strand_id
1 'polypeptide(L)'
;VAFPQLDLSQVDGPKATIKTNFGDIKVQLFPKQAPKSVENFVGLAQKGYYDGIIFHRVIPDFMIQGGDPTGTGMGGESLWGKPFEDEFSQGVFNLRGALSMANAGPNTNGSQFFIVQKPQLDAGMSDQMKQAGYPEEIVTAYGNGGTPWLDFRHTVFGAVSDGMDIVDKIAATETGMQDKPVKDVVIETITIED
;
A
#
# COMPACT_ATOMS: atom_id res chain seq x y z
N VAL A 1 15.20 -1.28 17.61
CA VAL A 1 14.49 -0.79 16.45
C VAL A 1 13.06 -1.14 16.53
N ALA A 2 12.32 -0.15 16.46
CA ALA A 2 10.90 -0.32 16.42
C ALA A 2 10.47 -0.78 15.03
N PHE A 3 9.43 -1.61 15.00
CA PHE A 3 8.69 -1.88 13.80
C PHE A 3 7.54 -0.86 13.76
N PRO A 4 7.59 0.16 12.90
CA PRO A 4 6.61 1.25 12.96
C PRO A 4 5.18 0.78 12.77
N GLN A 5 4.98 -0.31 12.04
CA GLN A 5 3.63 -0.83 11.80
C GLN A 5 2.98 -1.42 13.06
N LEU A 6 3.76 -1.78 14.08
CA LEU A 6 3.23 -2.35 15.31
C LEU A 6 2.69 -1.29 16.26
N ASP A 7 3.12 -0.03 16.11
CA ASP A 7 2.58 1.09 16.88
C ASP A 7 2.71 2.37 16.05
N LEU A 8 1.69 2.65 15.24
CA LEU A 8 1.69 3.80 14.35
C LEU A 8 1.71 5.13 15.10
N SER A 9 1.28 5.15 16.37
CA SER A 9 1.27 6.37 17.18
C SER A 9 2.68 6.88 17.48
N GLN A 10 3.69 6.02 17.35
CA GLN A 10 5.09 6.38 17.62
C GLN A 10 5.82 6.83 16.35
N VAL A 11 5.15 6.84 15.20
CA VAL A 11 5.79 7.22 13.94
C VAL A 11 5.82 8.74 13.80
N ASP A 12 7.01 9.27 13.52
CA ASP A 12 7.21 10.69 13.26
C ASP A 12 7.28 10.87 11.74
N GLY A 13 6.21 11.35 11.16
CA GLY A 13 6.13 11.52 9.72
C GLY A 13 4.74 11.99 9.27
N PRO A 14 4.62 12.33 7.99
CA PRO A 14 3.34 12.83 7.46
C PRO A 14 2.27 11.75 7.43
N LYS A 15 1.03 12.20 7.45
CA LYS A 15 -0.15 11.36 7.32
C LYS A 15 -0.90 11.77 6.06
N ALA A 16 -1.65 10.84 5.50
CA ALA A 16 -2.47 11.11 4.34
C ALA A 16 -3.88 10.60 4.57
N THR A 17 -4.86 11.25 3.95
CA THR A 17 -6.21 10.77 3.86
C THR A 17 -6.54 10.55 2.40
N ILE A 18 -6.82 9.30 2.04
CA ILE A 18 -7.26 8.92 0.71
C ILE A 18 -8.78 8.97 0.73
N LYS A 19 -9.34 10.01 0.14
CA LYS A 19 -10.80 10.18 0.10
C LYS A 19 -11.36 9.46 -1.12
N THR A 20 -12.18 8.47 -0.89
CA THR A 20 -12.78 7.70 -1.97
C THR A 20 -14.30 7.83 -1.95
N ASN A 21 -14.94 7.44 -3.06
CA ASN A 21 -16.40 7.39 -3.10
C ASN A 21 -16.98 6.28 -2.22
N PHE A 22 -16.14 5.44 -1.61
CA PHE A 22 -16.56 4.44 -0.62
C PHE A 22 -16.34 4.90 0.81
N GLY A 23 -15.54 5.94 1.02
CA GLY A 23 -15.19 6.46 2.34
C GLY A 23 -13.72 6.85 2.41
N ASP A 24 -13.29 7.28 3.58
CA ASP A 24 -11.94 7.77 3.81
C ASP A 24 -11.04 6.66 4.34
N ILE A 25 -9.82 6.60 3.80
CA ILE A 25 -8.76 5.71 4.26
C ILE A 25 -7.62 6.58 4.75
N LYS A 26 -7.30 6.51 6.03
CA LYS A 26 -6.20 7.28 6.61
C LYS A 26 -4.97 6.41 6.73
N VAL A 27 -3.82 6.96 6.35
CA VAL A 27 -2.56 6.23 6.36
C VAL A 27 -1.49 7.03 7.07
N GLN A 28 -0.61 6.33 7.78
CA GLN A 28 0.62 6.88 8.33
C GLN A 28 1.75 6.53 7.35
N LEU A 29 2.54 7.52 6.98
CA LEU A 29 3.68 7.32 6.09
C LEU A 29 4.97 7.11 6.88
N PHE A 30 5.94 6.43 6.25
CA PHE A 30 7.19 6.02 6.91
C PHE A 30 8.41 6.65 6.21
N PRO A 31 8.69 7.95 6.44
CA PRO A 31 9.77 8.62 5.73
C PRO A 31 11.16 8.12 6.09
N LYS A 32 11.33 7.50 7.27
CA LYS A 32 12.63 6.94 7.66
C LYS A 32 12.94 5.66 6.89
N GLN A 33 11.93 4.82 6.67
CA GLN A 33 12.13 3.54 5.99
C GLN A 33 12.09 3.67 4.48
N ALA A 34 11.32 4.62 3.94
CA ALA A 34 11.14 4.78 2.50
C ALA A 34 11.06 6.27 2.12
N PRO A 35 12.18 7.00 2.26
CA PRO A 35 12.16 8.46 2.08
C PRO A 35 11.73 8.91 0.69
N LYS A 36 12.17 8.23 -0.37
CA LYS A 36 11.80 8.62 -1.74
C LYS A 36 10.36 8.26 -2.06
N SER A 37 9.91 7.09 -1.63
CA SER A 37 8.54 6.66 -1.85
C SER A 37 7.56 7.59 -1.15
N VAL A 38 7.89 8.03 0.06
CA VAL A 38 7.07 9.00 0.79
C VAL A 38 7.09 10.35 0.09
N GLU A 39 8.26 10.84 -0.30
CA GLU A 39 8.39 12.12 -1.03
C GLU A 39 7.58 12.08 -2.33
N ASN A 40 7.67 10.99 -3.07
CA ASN A 40 6.92 10.79 -4.30
C ASN A 40 5.41 10.86 -4.07
N PHE A 41 4.92 10.08 -3.12
CA PHE A 41 3.49 10.00 -2.82
C PHE A 41 2.96 11.35 -2.34
N VAL A 42 3.65 11.98 -1.40
CA VAL A 42 3.26 13.29 -0.86
C VAL A 42 3.26 14.35 -1.96
N GLY A 43 4.32 14.40 -2.78
CA GLY A 43 4.44 15.38 -3.85
C GLY A 43 3.36 15.22 -4.91
N LEU A 44 3.08 13.98 -5.32
CA LEU A 44 2.02 13.69 -6.28
C LEU A 44 0.65 14.06 -5.71
N ALA A 45 0.40 13.73 -4.44
CA ALA A 45 -0.87 14.07 -3.79
C ALA A 45 -1.07 15.57 -3.72
N GLN A 46 -0.04 16.32 -3.35
CA GLN A 46 -0.11 17.78 -3.23
C GLN A 46 -0.32 18.47 -4.58
N LYS A 47 0.12 17.84 -5.67
CA LYS A 47 -0.11 18.35 -7.03
C LYS A 47 -1.50 18.02 -7.56
N GLY A 48 -2.29 17.25 -6.81
CA GLY A 48 -3.59 16.77 -7.28
C GLY A 48 -3.49 15.65 -8.30
N TYR A 49 -2.34 15.00 -8.41
CA TYR A 49 -2.09 13.95 -9.40
C TYR A 49 -3.07 12.79 -9.28
N TYR A 50 -3.41 12.42 -8.04
CA TYR A 50 -4.27 11.27 -7.78
C TYR A 50 -5.77 11.59 -7.86
N ASP A 51 -6.14 12.86 -8.01
CA ASP A 51 -7.54 13.26 -8.03
C ASP A 51 -8.25 12.63 -9.24
N GLY A 52 -9.33 11.90 -8.98
CA GLY A 52 -10.13 11.25 -10.01
C GLY A 52 -9.58 9.91 -10.50
N ILE A 53 -8.45 9.45 -9.99
CA ILE A 53 -7.87 8.15 -10.38
C ILE A 53 -8.60 7.02 -9.67
N ILE A 54 -8.78 5.90 -10.36
CA ILE A 54 -9.50 4.75 -9.81
C ILE A 54 -8.55 3.70 -9.20
N PHE A 55 -9.12 2.83 -8.35
CA PHE A 55 -8.49 1.56 -8.01
C PHE A 55 -8.84 0.61 -9.15
N HIS A 56 -7.89 0.41 -10.05
CA HIS A 56 -8.12 -0.33 -11.29
C HIS A 56 -7.95 -1.84 -11.16
N ARG A 57 -7.39 -2.31 -10.04
CA ARG A 57 -7.17 -3.74 -9.79
C ARG A 57 -7.48 -4.04 -8.33
N VAL A 58 -8.51 -4.83 -8.11
CA VAL A 58 -9.00 -5.14 -6.77
C VAL A 58 -9.20 -6.65 -6.67
N ILE A 59 -8.50 -7.29 -5.75
CA ILE A 59 -8.58 -8.73 -5.54
C ILE A 59 -8.90 -8.98 -4.07
N PRO A 60 -10.08 -9.51 -3.74
CA PRO A 60 -10.41 -9.83 -2.34
C PRO A 60 -9.45 -10.88 -1.79
N ASP A 61 -9.18 -10.79 -0.51
CA ASP A 61 -8.20 -11.63 0.18
C ASP A 61 -6.79 -11.44 -0.35
N PHE A 62 -6.49 -10.27 -0.91
CA PHE A 62 -5.17 -9.90 -1.40
C PHE A 62 -4.91 -8.40 -1.22
N MET A 63 -5.30 -7.57 -2.19
CA MET A 63 -4.96 -6.14 -2.14
C MET A 63 -5.89 -5.31 -3.02
N ILE A 64 -5.85 -3.99 -2.82
CA ILE A 64 -6.48 -3.02 -3.73
C ILE A 64 -5.38 -2.13 -4.30
N GLN A 65 -5.35 -1.95 -5.62
CA GLN A 65 -4.30 -1.22 -6.33
C GLN A 65 -4.86 -0.09 -7.18
N GLY A 66 -4.19 1.05 -7.11
CA GLY A 66 -4.57 2.23 -7.90
C GLY A 66 -3.39 3.14 -8.15
N GLY A 67 -3.68 4.36 -8.58
CA GLY A 67 -2.64 5.37 -8.77
C GLY A 67 -2.16 5.52 -10.21
N ASP A 68 -2.79 4.84 -11.16
CA ASP A 68 -2.49 4.96 -12.59
C ASP A 68 -3.51 5.89 -13.25
N PRO A 69 -3.11 7.06 -13.77
CA PRO A 69 -4.04 7.99 -14.42
C PRO A 69 -4.77 7.38 -15.61
N THR A 70 -4.19 6.37 -16.27
CA THR A 70 -4.84 5.72 -17.41
C THR A 70 -5.85 4.64 -16.97
N GLY A 71 -5.79 4.20 -15.71
CA GLY A 71 -6.68 3.18 -15.19
C GLY A 71 -6.48 1.79 -15.78
N THR A 72 -5.35 1.55 -16.45
CA THR A 72 -5.07 0.28 -17.15
C THR A 72 -4.04 -0.59 -16.43
N GLY A 73 -3.29 -0.02 -15.49
CA GLY A 73 -2.15 -0.66 -14.86
C GLY A 73 -0.85 -0.46 -15.61
N MET A 74 -0.89 0.15 -16.79
CA MET A 74 0.28 0.33 -17.65
C MET A 74 0.87 1.73 -17.57
N GLY A 75 0.19 2.67 -16.92
CA GLY A 75 0.58 4.06 -16.89
C GLY A 75 1.06 4.52 -15.52
N GLY A 76 1.23 5.83 -15.42
CA GLY A 76 1.68 6.48 -14.19
C GLY A 76 3.17 6.73 -14.20
N GLU A 77 3.56 7.86 -13.62
CA GLU A 77 4.96 8.21 -13.51
C GLU A 77 5.24 8.84 -12.14
N SER A 78 6.49 8.77 -11.72
CA SER A 78 6.91 9.34 -10.44
C SER A 78 6.88 10.87 -10.48
N LEU A 79 7.04 11.45 -9.29
CA LEU A 79 7.17 12.90 -9.11
C LEU A 79 8.30 13.48 -10.00
N TRP A 80 9.33 12.68 -10.29
CA TRP A 80 10.49 13.08 -11.06
C TRP A 80 10.41 12.71 -12.54
N GLY A 81 9.29 12.12 -12.98
CA GLY A 81 9.05 11.78 -14.36
C GLY A 81 9.76 10.53 -14.86
N LYS A 82 10.43 9.80 -13.98
CA LYS A 82 11.15 8.57 -14.31
C LYS A 82 11.00 7.56 -13.18
N PRO A 83 11.19 6.25 -13.46
CA PRO A 83 11.16 5.25 -12.39
C PRO A 83 12.23 5.52 -11.33
N PHE A 84 11.93 5.17 -10.08
CA PHE A 84 12.90 5.30 -9.00
C PHE A 84 13.09 3.97 -8.29
N GLU A 85 14.20 3.89 -7.56
CA GLU A 85 14.68 2.66 -6.95
C GLU A 85 13.80 2.18 -5.79
N ASP A 86 13.86 0.88 -5.54
CA ASP A 86 13.22 0.28 -4.39
C ASP A 86 13.93 0.72 -3.09
N GLU A 87 13.15 0.74 -2.01
CA GLU A 87 13.64 1.10 -0.68
C GLU A 87 13.22 0.03 0.30
N PHE A 88 13.92 -1.11 0.26
CA PHE A 88 13.59 -2.23 1.16
C PHE A 88 14.20 -1.99 2.53
N SER A 89 13.39 -2.15 3.56
CA SER A 89 13.81 -2.01 4.94
C SER A 89 13.41 -3.26 5.72
N GLN A 90 14.27 -3.68 6.62
CA GLN A 90 13.97 -4.81 7.51
C GLN A 90 13.07 -4.41 8.67
N GLY A 91 12.59 -3.18 8.69
CA GLY A 91 11.67 -2.69 9.71
C GLY A 91 10.22 -2.64 9.28
N VAL A 92 9.92 -2.81 7.98
CA VAL A 92 8.55 -2.72 7.45
C VAL A 92 8.25 -3.92 6.54
N PHE A 93 7.00 -4.37 6.61
CA PHE A 93 6.58 -5.61 5.96
C PHE A 93 5.19 -5.45 5.37
N ASN A 94 4.82 -6.33 4.45
CA ASN A 94 3.50 -6.30 3.80
C ASN A 94 2.42 -6.93 4.69
N LEU A 95 2.32 -6.43 5.91
CA LEU A 95 1.24 -6.77 6.84
C LEU A 95 -0.09 -6.26 6.31
N ARG A 96 -1.20 -6.82 6.81
CA ARG A 96 -2.52 -6.27 6.50
C ARG A 96 -2.53 -4.77 6.80
N GLY A 97 -2.97 -3.97 5.83
CA GLY A 97 -2.99 -2.51 5.93
C GLY A 97 -1.75 -1.83 5.40
N ALA A 98 -0.71 -2.57 5.00
CA ALA A 98 0.50 -1.95 4.44
C ALA A 98 0.17 -1.19 3.16
N LEU A 99 0.76 -0.01 3.02
CA LEU A 99 0.72 0.79 1.80
C LEU A 99 2.06 0.61 1.11
N SER A 100 2.02 0.02 -0.08
CA SER A 100 3.22 -0.43 -0.79
C SER A 100 3.23 0.04 -2.24
N MET A 101 4.42 0.14 -2.83
CA MET A 101 4.58 0.54 -4.22
C MET A 101 4.34 -0.64 -5.17
N ALA A 102 3.45 -0.45 -6.12
CA ALA A 102 3.37 -1.35 -7.26
C ALA A 102 4.57 -1.12 -8.18
N ASN A 103 5.02 -2.16 -8.87
CA ASN A 103 6.14 -2.05 -9.79
C ASN A 103 6.04 -3.09 -10.91
N ALA A 104 6.89 -2.94 -11.91
CA ALA A 104 7.01 -3.87 -13.05
C ALA A 104 8.35 -4.60 -13.01
N GLY A 105 8.88 -4.84 -11.82
CA GLY A 105 10.17 -5.45 -11.57
C GLY A 105 11.05 -4.54 -10.72
N PRO A 106 12.31 -4.92 -10.46
CA PRO A 106 13.20 -4.14 -9.60
C PRO A 106 13.38 -2.70 -10.09
N ASN A 107 13.30 -1.76 -9.16
CA ASN A 107 13.63 -0.35 -9.40
C ASN A 107 12.77 0.32 -10.49
N THR A 108 11.48 -0.01 -10.52
CA THR A 108 10.55 0.55 -11.51
C THR A 108 9.37 1.26 -10.86
N ASN A 109 9.57 1.87 -9.68
CA ASN A 109 8.51 2.57 -8.97
C ASN A 109 8.08 3.84 -9.70
N GLY A 110 6.79 4.06 -9.78
CA GLY A 110 6.18 5.23 -10.40
C GLY A 110 5.12 5.85 -9.50
N SER A 111 3.87 5.90 -9.96
CA SER A 111 2.78 6.46 -9.16
C SER A 111 1.85 5.41 -8.57
N GLN A 112 1.88 4.18 -9.06
CA GLN A 112 0.95 3.15 -8.62
C GLN A 112 1.31 2.59 -7.26
N PHE A 113 0.30 2.35 -6.45
CA PHE A 113 0.45 1.79 -5.10
C PHE A 113 -0.66 0.79 -4.84
N PHE A 114 -0.48 -0.02 -3.80
CA PHE A 114 -1.54 -0.92 -3.34
C PHE A 114 -1.61 -0.92 -1.83
N ILE A 115 -2.77 -1.31 -1.31
CA ILE A 115 -2.99 -1.51 0.11
C ILE A 115 -3.26 -3.00 0.32
N VAL A 116 -2.50 -3.62 1.20
CA VAL A 116 -2.65 -5.04 1.51
C VAL A 116 -3.94 -5.24 2.29
N GLN A 117 -4.83 -6.08 1.76
CA GLN A 117 -6.14 -6.31 2.38
C GLN A 117 -6.21 -7.67 3.05
N LYS A 118 -5.48 -8.67 2.58
CA LYS A 118 -5.57 -10.08 2.99
C LYS A 118 -5.75 -10.24 4.50
N PRO A 119 -6.95 -10.72 4.95
CA PRO A 119 -7.28 -10.72 6.38
C PRO A 119 -6.73 -11.91 7.15
N GLN A 120 -6.26 -12.95 6.46
CA GLN A 120 -5.75 -14.16 7.11
C GLN A 120 -4.49 -14.63 6.41
N LEU A 121 -3.53 -15.07 7.21
CA LEU A 121 -2.29 -15.64 6.69
C LEU A 121 -2.57 -17.04 6.14
N ASP A 122 -1.98 -17.38 5.00
CA ASP A 122 -2.12 -18.72 4.42
C ASP A 122 -1.47 -19.78 5.32
N ALA A 123 -2.03 -20.99 5.29
CA ALA A 123 -1.53 -22.10 6.07
C ALA A 123 -0.05 -22.39 5.73
N GLY A 124 0.76 -22.63 6.75
CA GLY A 124 2.18 -22.94 6.59
C GLY A 124 3.08 -21.75 6.44
N MET A 125 2.55 -20.55 6.19
CA MET A 125 3.37 -19.35 6.00
C MET A 125 4.11 -18.95 7.28
N SER A 126 3.48 -19.13 8.44
CA SER A 126 4.11 -18.81 9.72
C SER A 126 5.42 -19.58 9.89
N ASP A 127 5.39 -20.88 9.60
CA ASP A 127 6.60 -21.73 9.71
C ASP A 127 7.64 -21.34 8.67
N GLN A 128 7.23 -21.02 7.45
CA GLN A 128 8.15 -20.58 6.41
C GLN A 128 8.86 -19.30 6.81
N MET A 129 8.13 -18.34 7.40
CA MET A 129 8.73 -17.08 7.87
C MET A 129 9.74 -17.31 8.99
N LYS A 130 9.43 -18.21 9.94
CA LYS A 130 10.35 -18.54 11.01
C LYS A 130 11.64 -19.13 10.45
N GLN A 131 11.52 -20.04 9.48
CA GLN A 131 12.69 -20.65 8.84
C GLN A 131 13.49 -19.63 8.03
N ALA A 132 12.83 -18.61 7.49
CA ALA A 132 13.48 -17.55 6.74
C ALA A 132 14.11 -16.47 7.63
N GLY A 133 13.96 -16.59 8.96
CA GLY A 133 14.60 -15.65 9.88
C GLY A 133 13.81 -14.39 10.17
N TYR A 134 12.51 -14.40 9.93
CA TYR A 134 11.67 -13.25 10.24
C TYR A 134 11.66 -12.97 11.75
N PRO A 135 11.65 -11.68 12.14
CA PRO A 135 11.49 -11.32 13.56
C PRO A 135 10.21 -11.92 14.14
N GLU A 136 10.29 -12.39 15.37
CA GLU A 136 9.15 -13.03 16.03
C GLU A 136 7.91 -12.11 16.08
N GLU A 137 8.11 -10.83 16.38
CA GLU A 137 7.04 -9.85 16.45
C GLU A 137 6.31 -9.71 15.11
N ILE A 138 7.05 -9.82 14.02
CA ILE A 138 6.48 -9.72 12.66
C ILE A 138 5.73 -11.01 12.31
N VAL A 139 6.27 -12.17 12.66
CA VAL A 139 5.54 -13.43 12.46
C VAL A 139 4.20 -13.38 13.20
N THR A 140 4.22 -12.90 14.44
CA THR A 140 2.99 -12.74 15.23
C THR A 140 2.02 -11.77 14.58
N ALA A 141 2.53 -10.63 14.10
CA ALA A 141 1.69 -9.62 13.44
C ALA A 141 1.04 -10.16 12.16
N TYR A 142 1.75 -10.99 11.40
CA TYR A 142 1.18 -11.63 10.22
C TYR A 142 0.02 -12.58 10.56
N GLY A 143 -0.11 -12.98 11.80
CA GLY A 143 -1.28 -13.75 12.23
C GLY A 143 -2.60 -13.02 12.00
N ASN A 144 -2.55 -11.69 11.89
CA ASN A 144 -3.72 -10.86 11.59
C ASN A 144 -3.87 -10.59 10.10
N GLY A 145 -3.10 -11.25 9.25
CA GLY A 145 -3.19 -11.13 7.80
C GLY A 145 -1.97 -10.45 7.18
N GLY A 146 -1.88 -10.56 5.88
CA GLY A 146 -0.81 -9.94 5.11
C GLY A 146 -0.28 -10.85 4.00
N THR A 147 0.71 -10.33 3.28
CA THR A 147 1.24 -10.95 2.06
C THR A 147 2.77 -11.07 2.14
N PRO A 148 3.30 -11.97 2.99
CA PRO A 148 4.74 -12.00 3.22
C PRO A 148 5.58 -12.32 1.98
N TRP A 149 5.01 -12.95 0.95
CA TRP A 149 5.74 -13.21 -0.29
C TRP A 149 6.07 -11.95 -1.08
N LEU A 150 5.47 -10.79 -0.72
CA LEU A 150 5.76 -9.50 -1.35
C LEU A 150 6.87 -8.73 -0.63
N ASP A 151 7.30 -9.19 0.54
CA ASP A 151 8.36 -8.52 1.29
C ASP A 151 9.67 -8.53 0.51
N PHE A 152 10.34 -7.37 0.50
CA PHE A 152 11.59 -7.16 -0.24
C PHE A 152 11.42 -7.30 -1.77
N ARG A 153 10.19 -7.17 -2.24
CA ARG A 153 9.86 -7.06 -3.68
C ARG A 153 9.09 -5.79 -3.98
N HIS A 154 8.35 -5.29 -2.98
CA HIS A 154 7.59 -4.05 -3.07
C HIS A 154 7.92 -3.19 -1.85
N THR A 155 8.25 -1.93 -2.11
CA THR A 155 8.59 -0.99 -1.04
C THR A 155 7.36 -0.69 -0.20
N VAL A 156 7.45 -0.95 1.10
CA VAL A 156 6.41 -0.56 2.07
C VAL A 156 6.74 0.85 2.55
N PHE A 157 5.83 1.79 2.34
CA PHE A 157 6.09 3.19 2.70
C PHE A 157 5.03 3.80 3.62
N GLY A 158 4.05 3.02 4.04
CA GLY A 158 3.03 3.47 4.97
C GLY A 158 2.15 2.32 5.44
N ALA A 159 1.15 2.66 6.25
CA ALA A 159 0.16 1.70 6.71
C ALA A 159 -1.14 2.41 7.06
N VAL A 160 -2.26 1.72 6.88
CA VAL A 160 -3.58 2.25 7.22
C VAL A 160 -3.67 2.41 8.74
N SER A 161 -3.99 3.62 9.17
CA SER A 161 -4.21 3.93 10.60
C SER A 161 -5.69 3.94 10.95
N ASP A 162 -6.56 4.22 9.97
CA ASP A 162 -8.01 4.23 10.14
C ASP A 162 -8.65 4.02 8.79
N GLY A 163 -9.75 3.27 8.74
CA GLY A 163 -10.47 3.03 7.50
C GLY A 163 -10.20 1.67 6.86
N MET A 164 -9.66 0.68 7.60
CA MET A 164 -9.53 -0.67 7.06
C MET A 164 -10.87 -1.28 6.68
N ASP A 165 -11.95 -0.89 7.33
CA ASP A 165 -13.30 -1.31 6.94
C ASP A 165 -13.65 -0.81 5.54
N ILE A 166 -13.17 0.37 5.15
CA ILE A 166 -13.34 0.90 3.79
C ILE A 166 -12.51 0.09 2.80
N VAL A 167 -11.28 -0.26 3.15
CA VAL A 167 -10.44 -1.12 2.31
C VAL A 167 -11.13 -2.49 2.08
N ASP A 168 -11.67 -3.07 3.13
CA ASP A 168 -12.40 -4.34 3.02
C ASP A 168 -13.64 -4.20 2.14
N LYS A 169 -14.35 -3.09 2.26
CA LYS A 169 -15.54 -2.81 1.44
C LYS A 169 -15.17 -2.68 -0.04
N ILE A 170 -14.08 -1.99 -0.34
CA ILE A 170 -13.56 -1.88 -1.71
C ILE A 170 -13.17 -3.26 -2.23
N ALA A 171 -12.46 -4.04 -1.43
CA ALA A 171 -12.01 -5.37 -1.83
C ALA A 171 -13.18 -6.32 -2.13
N ALA A 172 -14.33 -6.10 -1.53
CA ALA A 172 -15.53 -6.92 -1.72
C ALA A 172 -16.39 -6.48 -2.91
N THR A 173 -16.01 -5.38 -3.60
CA THR A 173 -16.80 -4.89 -4.74
C THR A 173 -16.74 -5.88 -5.91
N GLU A 174 -17.79 -5.86 -6.73
CA GLU A 174 -17.84 -6.71 -7.92
C GLU A 174 -16.77 -6.27 -8.92
N THR A 175 -16.02 -7.24 -9.46
CA THR A 175 -14.98 -6.97 -10.45
C THR A 175 -15.27 -7.72 -11.75
N GLY A 176 -14.73 -7.22 -12.84
CA GLY A 176 -14.80 -7.83 -14.16
C GLY A 176 -13.43 -8.24 -14.65
N MET A 177 -13.20 -8.07 -15.94
CA MET A 177 -11.94 -8.44 -16.57
C MET A 177 -10.76 -7.75 -15.90
N GLN A 178 -9.65 -8.50 -15.73
CA GLN A 178 -8.40 -8.01 -15.13
C GLN A 178 -8.60 -7.47 -13.70
N ASP A 179 -9.60 -8.01 -12.99
CA ASP A 179 -9.90 -7.64 -11.61
C ASP A 179 -10.24 -6.15 -11.45
N LYS A 180 -10.76 -5.54 -12.50
CA LYS A 180 -11.18 -4.14 -12.45
C LYS A 180 -12.60 -4.05 -11.90
N PRO A 181 -12.84 -3.18 -10.90
CA PRO A 181 -14.20 -2.99 -10.38
C PRO A 181 -15.19 -2.63 -11.48
N VAL A 182 -16.37 -3.26 -11.46
CA VAL A 182 -17.44 -3.00 -12.42
C VAL A 182 -17.92 -1.55 -12.26
N LYS A 183 -18.06 -1.08 -11.01
CA LYS A 183 -18.33 0.31 -10.71
C LYS A 183 -17.04 0.95 -10.20
N ASP A 184 -16.68 2.08 -10.77
CA ASP A 184 -15.41 2.72 -10.43
C ASP A 184 -15.31 3.03 -8.96
N VAL A 185 -14.19 2.61 -8.36
CA VAL A 185 -13.76 3.03 -7.02
C VAL A 185 -12.81 4.20 -7.24
N VAL A 186 -13.28 5.41 -6.97
CA VAL A 186 -12.59 6.64 -7.34
C VAL A 186 -11.89 7.25 -6.13
N ILE A 187 -10.63 7.60 -6.31
CA ILE A 187 -9.91 8.48 -5.38
C ILE A 187 -10.36 9.90 -5.71
N GLU A 188 -11.17 10.48 -4.83
CA GLU A 188 -11.63 11.85 -5.03
C GLU A 188 -10.49 12.83 -4.86
N THR A 189 -9.71 12.65 -3.82
CA THR A 189 -8.46 13.38 -3.61
C THR A 189 -7.65 12.70 -2.50
N ILE A 190 -6.37 13.05 -2.41
CA ILE A 190 -5.52 12.63 -1.28
C ILE A 190 -5.00 13.88 -0.61
N THR A 191 -5.29 14.06 0.67
CA THR A 191 -4.82 15.20 1.45
C THR A 191 -3.67 14.75 2.36
N ILE A 192 -2.71 15.66 2.54
CA ILE A 192 -1.51 15.40 3.34
C ILE A 192 -1.56 16.26 4.60
N GLU A 193 -1.18 15.65 5.72
CA GLU A 193 -1.12 16.29 7.02
C GLU A 193 0.25 15.99 7.63
N ASP A 194 0.95 17.03 8.04
CA ASP A 194 2.29 16.89 8.64
C ASP A 194 2.22 16.50 10.12
#